data_f80bb9f28644a5d2d80b19be5f9951a7
#
_entry.id   f80bb9f28644a5d2d80b19be5f9951a7
#
_cell.length_a   1.000
_cell.length_b   1.000
_cell.length_c   1.000
_cell.angle_alpha   90.00
_cell.angle_beta   90.00
_cell.angle_gamma   90.00
#
_symmetry.space_group_name_H-M   'P 1'
#
loop_
_entity.id
_entity.type
_entity.pdbx_description
1 polymer ?
#
loop_
_entity_poly.entity_id
_entity_poly.type
_entity_poly.pdbx_seq_one_letter_code
_entity_poly.pdbx_strand_id
1 'polypeptide(L)'
;LLKGADLIVEAVFENRDIKADVTAKAEAQISETAVFGSNTSTLPITGLAQNSSRPANFIGIHYFSPVERMPLVEIIMGKETSQETLAKTMDYVQKIRKTPIVVNDSRGFYTSRVFGTYTGEGVAMLAEGIKPALIENAGKMTGMPMAPLALSDAVALDLAWKVTTQTKKDFEAEGKEFPVTPMYSIMEEMVE
;
A
#
# COMPACT_ATOMS: atom_id res chain seq x y z
N LEU A 1 -14.85 12.95 19.04
CA LEU A 1 -14.36 11.57 19.23
C LEU A 1 -12.83 11.50 19.21
N LEU A 2 -12.13 12.33 18.43
CA LEU A 2 -10.65 12.25 18.28
C LEU A 2 -9.88 12.92 19.43
N LYS A 3 -10.53 13.78 20.21
CA LYS A 3 -9.89 14.52 21.31
C LYS A 3 -9.31 13.54 22.36
N GLY A 4 -8.01 13.65 22.62
CA GLY A 4 -7.29 12.80 23.57
C GLY A 4 -6.72 11.51 22.96
N ALA A 5 -6.80 11.33 21.62
CA ALA A 5 -6.12 10.23 20.95
C ALA A 5 -4.61 10.55 20.83
N ASP A 6 -3.78 9.58 21.18
CA ASP A 6 -2.32 9.66 21.04
C ASP A 6 -1.85 9.21 19.65
N LEU A 7 -2.67 8.42 18.96
CA LEU A 7 -2.43 7.93 17.61
C LEU A 7 -3.75 7.79 16.86
N ILE A 8 -3.77 8.24 15.62
CA ILE A 8 -4.86 8.05 14.67
C ILE A 8 -4.34 7.30 13.45
N VAL A 9 -5.15 6.41 12.91
CA VAL A 9 -4.90 5.78 11.61
C VAL A 9 -6.08 6.08 10.70
N GLU A 10 -5.85 6.82 9.62
CA GLU A 10 -6.84 6.98 8.57
C GLU A 10 -6.79 5.79 7.60
N ALA A 11 -7.95 5.36 7.14
CA ALA A 11 -8.12 4.28 6.17
C ALA A 11 -9.21 4.64 5.14
N VAL A 12 -9.17 5.88 4.66
CA VAL A 12 -10.11 6.38 3.65
C VAL A 12 -9.66 5.98 2.24
N PHE A 13 -10.49 6.27 1.25
CA PHE A 13 -10.19 5.95 -0.14
C PHE A 13 -8.80 6.42 -0.57
N GLU A 14 -8.17 5.66 -1.48
CA GLU A 14 -6.83 5.90 -2.02
C GLU A 14 -6.84 7.08 -3.00
N ASN A 15 -7.13 8.26 -2.45
CA ASN A 15 -7.22 9.53 -3.16
C ASN A 15 -6.54 10.63 -2.33
N ARG A 16 -5.61 11.38 -2.96
CA ARG A 16 -4.77 12.38 -2.28
C ARG A 16 -5.59 13.51 -1.66
N ASP A 17 -6.63 14.00 -2.36
CA ASP A 17 -7.43 15.13 -1.90
C ASP A 17 -8.29 14.74 -0.69
N ILE A 18 -8.88 13.53 -0.73
CA ILE A 18 -9.65 12.98 0.40
C ILE A 18 -8.74 12.78 1.62
N LYS A 19 -7.54 12.23 1.42
CA LYS A 19 -6.57 12.05 2.52
C LYS A 19 -6.09 13.38 3.08
N ALA A 20 -5.86 14.39 2.24
CA ALA A 20 -5.49 15.74 2.67
C ALA A 20 -6.58 16.40 3.54
N ASP A 21 -7.85 16.33 3.11
CA ASP A 21 -8.98 16.85 3.85
C ASP A 21 -9.15 16.17 5.22
N VAL A 22 -9.03 14.83 5.25
CA VAL A 22 -9.11 14.04 6.50
C VAL A 22 -7.93 14.35 7.42
N THR A 23 -6.72 14.48 6.88
CA THR A 23 -5.53 14.86 7.66
C THR A 23 -5.74 16.20 8.35
N ALA A 24 -6.13 17.23 7.61
CA ALA A 24 -6.35 18.57 8.16
C ALA A 24 -7.46 18.59 9.24
N LYS A 25 -8.58 17.90 8.99
CA LYS A 25 -9.70 17.81 9.95
C LYS A 25 -9.33 17.06 11.22
N ALA A 26 -8.57 15.99 11.11
CA ALA A 26 -8.17 15.20 12.27
C ALA A 26 -7.09 15.90 13.09
N GLU A 27 -6.08 16.49 12.46
CA GLU A 27 -5.03 17.23 13.16
C GLU A 27 -5.55 18.43 13.95
N ALA A 28 -6.64 19.05 13.51
CA ALA A 28 -7.31 20.11 14.25
C ALA A 28 -7.95 19.65 15.58
N GLN A 29 -8.10 18.32 15.78
CA GLN A 29 -8.79 17.75 16.95
C GLN A 29 -7.88 16.98 17.91
N ILE A 30 -6.67 16.62 17.48
CA ILE A 30 -5.70 15.84 18.26
C ILE A 30 -4.59 16.70 18.83
N SER A 31 -3.88 16.17 19.83
CA SER A 31 -2.73 16.87 20.42
C SER A 31 -1.60 17.06 19.42
N GLU A 32 -0.75 18.07 19.65
CA GLU A 32 0.41 18.35 18.79
C GLU A 32 1.45 17.22 18.82
N THR A 33 1.42 16.36 19.82
CA THR A 33 2.34 15.21 19.97
C THR A 33 1.75 13.89 19.49
N ALA A 34 0.49 13.90 19.04
CA ALA A 34 -0.17 12.70 18.54
C ALA A 34 0.42 12.27 17.19
N VAL A 35 0.50 10.96 16.99
CA VAL A 35 0.91 10.35 15.73
C VAL A 35 -0.26 10.31 14.77
N PHE A 36 -0.04 10.71 13.52
CA PHE A 36 -1.00 10.54 12.44
C PHE A 36 -0.50 9.49 11.45
N GLY A 37 -1.18 8.34 11.41
CA GLY A 37 -0.88 7.23 10.51
C GLY A 37 -1.81 7.20 9.30
N SER A 38 -1.26 6.87 8.13
CA SER A 38 -2.03 6.57 6.92
C SER A 38 -1.94 5.09 6.58
N ASN A 39 -3.10 4.43 6.37
CA ASN A 39 -3.17 3.03 5.91
C ASN A 39 -3.17 2.94 4.38
N THR A 40 -2.48 3.84 3.71
CA THR A 40 -2.30 3.75 2.25
C THR A 40 -1.52 2.50 1.87
N SER A 41 -1.87 1.89 0.75
CA SER A 41 -1.16 0.73 0.19
C SER A 41 -0.10 1.13 -0.85
N THR A 42 -0.26 2.30 -1.48
CA THR A 42 0.53 2.65 -2.67
C THR A 42 1.05 4.08 -2.70
N LEU A 43 0.35 5.02 -2.04
CA LEU A 43 0.72 6.44 -2.11
C LEU A 43 1.93 6.73 -1.22
N PRO A 44 3.00 7.35 -1.75
CA PRO A 44 4.17 7.71 -0.97
C PRO A 44 3.82 8.59 0.24
N ILE A 45 4.31 8.19 1.41
CA ILE A 45 4.05 8.87 2.69
C ILE A 45 4.59 10.30 2.69
N THR A 46 5.77 10.52 2.13
CA THR A 46 6.35 11.87 1.98
C THR A 46 5.40 12.82 1.25
N GLY A 47 4.75 12.34 0.20
CA GLY A 47 3.77 13.13 -0.56
C GLY A 47 2.49 13.42 0.23
N LEU A 48 2.00 12.46 1.02
CA LEU A 48 0.83 12.66 1.88
C LEU A 48 1.13 13.61 3.04
N ALA A 49 2.32 13.50 3.64
CA ALA A 49 2.78 14.32 4.76
C ALA A 49 2.87 15.82 4.42
N GLN A 50 2.97 16.20 3.14
CA GLN A 50 2.95 17.60 2.71
C GLN A 50 1.65 18.34 3.06
N ASN A 51 0.55 17.59 3.27
CA ASN A 51 -0.74 18.14 3.69
C ASN A 51 -0.91 18.15 5.22
N SER A 52 0.07 17.63 5.96
CA SER A 52 0.10 17.65 7.41
C SER A 52 0.70 18.96 7.92
N SER A 53 0.12 19.53 8.97
CA SER A 53 0.72 20.65 9.71
C SER A 53 1.91 20.20 10.57
N ARG A 54 2.08 18.89 10.75
CA ARG A 54 3.08 18.24 11.63
C ARG A 54 3.73 17.04 10.94
N PRO A 55 4.45 17.22 9.83
CA PRO A 55 4.98 16.12 9.03
C PRO A 55 5.94 15.21 9.79
N ALA A 56 6.58 15.71 10.87
CA ALA A 56 7.40 14.89 11.76
C ALA A 56 6.59 13.82 12.52
N ASN A 57 5.28 14.03 12.72
CA ASN A 57 4.37 13.10 13.38
C ASN A 57 3.55 12.28 12.41
N PHE A 58 3.78 12.42 11.10
CA PHE A 58 3.09 11.68 10.05
C PHE A 58 3.87 10.44 9.65
N ILE A 59 3.18 9.28 9.52
CA ILE A 59 3.82 7.99 9.22
C ILE A 59 2.86 7.07 8.45
N GLY A 60 3.40 6.14 7.66
CA GLY A 60 2.61 5.06 7.06
C GLY A 60 2.44 3.89 8.03
N ILE A 61 1.22 3.36 8.14
CA ILE A 61 0.90 2.15 8.92
C ILE A 61 0.02 1.27 8.04
N HIS A 62 0.65 0.46 7.21
CA HIS A 62 -0.05 -0.35 6.22
C HIS A 62 -0.42 -1.73 6.77
N TYR A 63 -1.72 -1.96 6.91
CA TYR A 63 -2.30 -3.24 7.29
C TYR A 63 -2.67 -4.06 6.06
N PHE A 64 -2.78 -5.38 6.25
CA PHE A 64 -3.17 -6.31 5.19
C PHE A 64 -4.54 -6.92 5.49
N SER A 65 -5.38 -7.04 4.48
CA SER A 65 -6.71 -7.64 4.60
C SER A 65 -6.62 -9.17 4.48
N PRO A 66 -7.38 -9.93 5.30
CA PRO A 66 -8.22 -9.48 6.41
C PRO A 66 -7.39 -9.13 7.66
N VAL A 67 -7.59 -7.91 8.18
CA VAL A 67 -6.70 -7.32 9.20
C VAL A 67 -6.59 -8.17 10.46
N GLU A 68 -7.68 -8.81 10.88
CA GLU A 68 -7.71 -9.64 12.10
C GLU A 68 -6.85 -10.91 11.98
N ARG A 69 -6.57 -11.38 10.76
CA ARG A 69 -5.80 -12.60 10.50
C ARG A 69 -4.36 -12.34 10.09
N MET A 70 -4.13 -11.21 9.45
CA MET A 70 -2.81 -10.86 8.91
C MET A 70 -1.91 -10.31 10.01
N PRO A 71 -0.79 -10.98 10.36
CA PRO A 71 0.05 -10.54 11.47
C PRO A 71 0.98 -9.39 11.09
N LEU A 72 1.33 -9.22 9.83
CA LEU A 72 2.30 -8.25 9.35
C LEU A 72 1.70 -6.84 9.29
N VAL A 73 2.52 -5.84 9.61
CA VAL A 73 2.26 -4.41 9.38
C VAL A 73 3.53 -3.78 8.82
N GLU A 74 3.42 -3.08 7.70
CA GLU A 74 4.51 -2.20 7.23
C GLU A 74 4.41 -0.85 7.92
N ILE A 75 5.53 -0.39 8.44
CA ILE A 75 5.70 0.97 8.94
C ILE A 75 6.58 1.73 7.94
N ILE A 76 6.04 2.77 7.34
CA ILE A 76 6.69 3.52 6.28
C ILE A 76 7.06 4.90 6.79
N MET A 77 8.35 5.21 6.84
CA MET A 77 8.84 6.52 7.22
C MET A 77 8.85 7.45 6.01
N GLY A 78 8.06 8.52 6.06
CA GLY A 78 8.22 9.64 5.16
C GLY A 78 9.54 10.39 5.43
N LYS A 79 9.91 11.27 4.52
CA LYS A 79 11.19 12.01 4.59
C LYS A 79 11.35 12.83 5.88
N GLU A 80 10.25 13.36 6.42
CA GLU A 80 10.25 14.20 7.62
C GLU A 80 9.81 13.45 8.88
N THR A 81 9.37 12.20 8.77
CA THR A 81 8.93 11.38 9.91
C THR A 81 10.03 11.28 10.98
N SER A 82 9.71 11.63 12.21
CA SER A 82 10.69 11.60 13.30
C SER A 82 10.93 10.18 13.83
N GLN A 83 12.11 9.98 14.46
CA GLN A 83 12.43 8.72 15.15
C GLN A 83 11.51 8.47 16.35
N GLU A 84 11.02 9.51 16.99
CA GLU A 84 10.04 9.41 18.07
C GLU A 84 8.71 8.87 17.54
N THR A 85 8.23 9.36 16.39
CA THR A 85 7.03 8.88 15.74
C THR A 85 7.17 7.41 15.33
N LEU A 86 8.34 7.03 14.81
CA LEU A 86 8.63 5.63 14.52
C LEU A 86 8.54 4.77 15.78
N ALA A 87 9.20 5.17 16.87
CA ALA A 87 9.21 4.41 18.11
C ALA A 87 7.80 4.23 18.68
N LYS A 88 7.01 5.30 18.76
CA LYS A 88 5.60 5.24 19.20
C LYS A 88 4.76 4.30 18.33
N THR A 89 4.99 4.32 17.01
CA THR A 89 4.28 3.45 16.08
C THR A 89 4.68 1.98 16.22
N MET A 90 5.97 1.71 16.41
CA MET A 90 6.48 0.36 16.69
C MET A 90 5.85 -0.21 17.97
N ASP A 91 5.83 0.56 19.05
CA ASP A 91 5.21 0.16 20.32
C ASP A 91 3.72 -0.12 20.16
N TYR A 92 3.01 0.74 19.41
CA TYR A 92 1.60 0.54 19.11
C TYR A 92 1.36 -0.77 18.35
N VAL A 93 2.11 -1.02 17.27
CA VAL A 93 1.94 -2.22 16.43
C VAL A 93 2.21 -3.49 17.23
N GLN A 94 3.24 -3.48 18.10
CA GLN A 94 3.53 -4.61 19.00
C GLN A 94 2.44 -4.79 20.05
N LYS A 95 1.91 -3.70 20.62
CA LYS A 95 0.82 -3.73 21.60
C LYS A 95 -0.45 -4.37 21.05
N ILE A 96 -0.76 -4.17 19.79
CA ILE A 96 -1.87 -4.85 19.10
C ILE A 96 -1.50 -6.26 18.59
N ARG A 97 -0.35 -6.80 19.01
CA ARG A 97 0.15 -8.15 18.72
C ARG A 97 0.38 -8.41 17.23
N LYS A 98 0.81 -7.41 16.48
CA LYS A 98 1.23 -7.56 15.09
C LYS A 98 2.75 -7.45 14.98
N THR A 99 3.28 -7.95 13.87
CA THR A 99 4.70 -7.94 13.56
C THR A 99 5.02 -6.72 12.70
N PRO A 100 5.69 -5.69 13.23
CA PRO A 100 6.08 -4.54 12.45
C PRO A 100 7.34 -4.81 11.62
N ILE A 101 7.37 -4.31 10.39
CA ILE A 101 8.58 -4.13 9.59
C ILE A 101 8.68 -2.67 9.17
N VAL A 102 9.88 -2.10 9.28
CA VAL A 102 10.14 -0.74 8.81
C VAL A 102 10.64 -0.81 7.37
N VAL A 103 9.98 -0.09 6.49
CA VAL A 103 10.26 -0.11 5.06
C VAL A 103 10.45 1.29 4.48
N ASN A 104 11.10 1.37 3.33
CA ASN A 104 11.34 2.64 2.65
C ASN A 104 10.06 3.21 2.03
N ASP A 105 9.98 4.54 2.02
CA ASP A 105 8.91 5.29 1.36
C ASP A 105 9.11 5.28 -0.16
N SER A 106 8.58 4.26 -0.78
CA SER A 106 8.54 4.13 -2.24
C SER A 106 7.14 3.71 -2.67
N ARG A 107 6.79 3.95 -3.93
CA ARG A 107 5.49 3.51 -4.47
C ARG A 107 5.31 2.00 -4.30
N GLY A 108 4.24 1.59 -3.61
CA GLY A 108 3.95 0.18 -3.30
C GLY A 108 4.85 -0.42 -2.22
N PHE A 109 5.65 0.40 -1.53
CA PHE A 109 6.50 0.04 -0.38
C PHE A 109 7.34 -1.23 -0.62
N TYR A 110 7.36 -2.18 0.30
CA TYR A 110 8.05 -3.46 0.12
C TYR A 110 7.10 -4.57 -0.34
N THR A 111 6.01 -4.78 0.39
CA THR A 111 5.14 -5.94 0.15
C THR A 111 4.38 -5.87 -1.17
N SER A 112 3.79 -4.72 -1.51
CA SER A 112 3.09 -4.56 -2.79
C SER A 112 4.03 -4.68 -3.99
N ARG A 113 5.30 -4.31 -3.85
CA ARG A 113 6.32 -4.51 -4.90
C ARG A 113 6.65 -6.00 -5.08
N VAL A 114 6.86 -6.73 -3.98
CA VAL A 114 7.11 -8.19 -4.03
C VAL A 114 5.87 -8.91 -4.56
N PHE A 115 4.69 -8.55 -4.08
CA PHE A 115 3.42 -9.06 -4.56
C PHE A 115 3.26 -8.84 -6.08
N GLY A 116 3.52 -7.61 -6.54
CA GLY A 116 3.40 -7.24 -7.94
C GLY A 116 4.35 -8.01 -8.87
N THR A 117 5.56 -8.37 -8.42
CA THR A 117 6.46 -9.21 -9.22
C THR A 117 5.92 -10.63 -9.35
N TYR A 118 5.42 -11.23 -8.26
CA TYR A 118 4.89 -12.59 -8.28
C TYR A 118 3.62 -12.71 -9.14
N THR A 119 2.66 -11.83 -8.94
CA THR A 119 1.42 -11.84 -9.72
C THR A 119 1.66 -11.43 -11.18
N GLY A 120 2.54 -10.46 -11.40
CA GLY A 120 2.92 -9.99 -12.73
C GLY A 120 3.57 -11.08 -13.58
N GLU A 121 4.46 -11.89 -13.02
CA GLU A 121 5.04 -13.04 -13.71
C GLU A 121 3.99 -14.09 -14.05
N GLY A 122 3.03 -14.34 -13.14
CA GLY A 122 1.91 -15.25 -13.42
C GLY A 122 1.07 -14.79 -14.62
N VAL A 123 0.74 -13.51 -14.69
CA VAL A 123 -0.02 -12.93 -15.80
C VAL A 123 0.83 -12.86 -17.08
N ALA A 124 2.14 -12.58 -17.00
CA ALA A 124 3.04 -12.60 -18.15
C ALA A 124 3.10 -14.01 -18.78
N MET A 125 3.23 -15.06 -17.97
CA MET A 125 3.16 -16.44 -18.46
C MET A 125 1.82 -16.78 -19.13
N LEU A 126 0.72 -16.21 -18.62
CA LEU A 126 -0.60 -16.36 -19.26
C LEU A 126 -0.61 -15.70 -20.65
N ALA A 127 -0.03 -14.49 -20.77
CA ALA A 127 0.14 -13.79 -22.05
C ALA A 127 0.97 -14.58 -23.06
N GLU A 128 1.95 -15.33 -22.60
CA GLU A 128 2.79 -16.23 -23.41
C GLU A 128 2.05 -17.51 -23.84
N GLY A 129 0.80 -17.70 -23.42
CA GLY A 129 -0.02 -18.85 -23.78
C GLY A 129 0.20 -20.08 -22.89
N ILE A 130 0.86 -19.94 -21.75
CA ILE A 130 1.02 -21.03 -20.78
C ILE A 130 -0.33 -21.31 -20.13
N LYS A 131 -0.68 -22.58 -20.02
CA LYS A 131 -1.98 -22.99 -19.44
C LYS A 131 -2.11 -22.53 -18.00
N PRO A 132 -3.25 -21.88 -17.60
CA PRO A 132 -3.46 -21.40 -16.23
C PRO A 132 -3.18 -22.45 -15.16
N ALA A 133 -3.63 -23.70 -15.36
CA ALA A 133 -3.41 -24.78 -14.41
C ALA A 133 -1.91 -25.09 -14.15
N LEU A 134 -1.05 -24.90 -15.15
CA LEU A 134 0.38 -25.09 -15.02
C LEU A 134 1.00 -23.95 -14.20
N ILE A 135 0.61 -22.71 -14.46
CA ILE A 135 1.04 -21.51 -13.72
C ILE A 135 0.66 -21.65 -12.25
N GLU A 136 -0.61 -22.01 -11.99
CA GLU A 136 -1.15 -22.19 -10.64
C GLU A 136 -0.43 -23.29 -9.86
N ASN A 137 -0.15 -24.43 -10.48
CA ASN A 137 0.59 -25.52 -9.84
C ASN A 137 2.04 -25.14 -9.58
N ALA A 138 2.71 -24.50 -10.52
CA ALA A 138 4.09 -24.02 -10.35
C ALA A 138 4.17 -22.99 -9.21
N GLY A 139 3.24 -22.04 -9.14
CA GLY A 139 3.17 -21.07 -8.05
C GLY A 139 3.05 -21.72 -6.67
N LYS A 140 2.19 -22.73 -6.53
CA LYS A 140 2.06 -23.50 -5.27
C LYS A 140 3.34 -24.26 -4.91
N MET A 141 4.06 -24.78 -5.90
CA MET A 141 5.32 -25.50 -5.68
C MET A 141 6.45 -24.60 -5.17
N THR A 142 6.37 -23.27 -5.36
CA THR A 142 7.34 -22.32 -4.78
C THR A 142 7.15 -22.10 -3.28
N GLY A 143 6.13 -22.69 -2.66
CA GLY A 143 5.81 -22.53 -1.24
C GLY A 143 4.93 -21.32 -0.92
N MET A 144 4.44 -20.62 -1.93
CA MET A 144 3.49 -19.52 -1.74
C MET A 144 2.11 -20.05 -1.31
N PRO A 145 1.44 -19.41 -0.36
CA PRO A 145 0.14 -19.89 0.15
C PRO A 145 -0.97 -19.83 -0.89
N MET A 146 -0.87 -18.92 -1.87
CA MET A 146 -1.76 -18.81 -3.02
C MET A 146 -0.97 -18.74 -4.31
N ALA A 147 -1.50 -19.33 -5.35
CA ALA A 147 -0.93 -19.25 -6.68
C ALA A 147 -1.17 -17.88 -7.34
N PRO A 148 -0.35 -17.45 -8.31
CA PRO A 148 -0.31 -16.04 -8.74
C PRO A 148 -1.60 -15.55 -9.42
N LEU A 149 -2.27 -16.37 -10.22
CA LEU A 149 -3.51 -15.95 -10.89
C LEU A 149 -4.69 -15.92 -9.90
N ALA A 150 -4.82 -16.94 -9.06
CA ALA A 150 -5.82 -16.96 -7.98
C ALA A 150 -5.62 -15.81 -7.00
N LEU A 151 -4.37 -15.42 -6.73
CA LEU A 151 -4.04 -14.29 -5.87
C LEU A 151 -4.42 -12.95 -6.51
N SER A 152 -4.21 -12.80 -7.84
CA SER A 152 -4.64 -11.62 -8.60
C SER A 152 -6.17 -11.46 -8.57
N ASP A 153 -6.91 -12.56 -8.73
CA ASP A 153 -8.37 -12.56 -8.65
C ASP A 153 -8.87 -12.22 -7.24
N ALA A 154 -8.24 -12.76 -6.20
CA ALA A 154 -8.63 -12.51 -4.80
C ALA A 154 -8.44 -11.05 -4.35
N VAL A 155 -7.51 -10.32 -4.97
CA VAL A 155 -7.26 -8.89 -4.67
C VAL A 155 -8.21 -7.97 -5.45
N ALA A 156 -9.02 -8.52 -6.34
CA ALA A 156 -9.90 -7.82 -7.28
C ALA A 156 -9.13 -7.09 -8.41
N LEU A 157 -9.32 -7.56 -9.62
CA LEU A 157 -8.64 -7.03 -10.83
C LEU A 157 -8.94 -5.55 -11.07
N ASP A 158 -10.15 -5.09 -10.76
CA ASP A 158 -10.54 -3.67 -10.89
C ASP A 158 -9.75 -2.76 -9.92
N LEU A 159 -9.39 -3.24 -8.74
CA LEU A 159 -8.52 -2.51 -7.82
C LEU A 159 -7.10 -2.41 -8.40
N ALA A 160 -6.56 -3.53 -8.88
CA ALA A 160 -5.25 -3.56 -9.51
C ALA A 160 -5.20 -2.65 -10.75
N TRP A 161 -6.27 -2.62 -11.56
CA TRP A 161 -6.41 -1.72 -12.70
C TRP A 161 -6.43 -0.25 -12.30
N LYS A 162 -7.19 0.12 -11.27
CA LYS A 162 -7.24 1.49 -10.73
C LYS A 162 -5.88 1.95 -10.24
N VAL A 163 -5.16 1.10 -9.51
CA VAL A 163 -3.80 1.40 -9.02
C VAL A 163 -2.83 1.58 -10.19
N THR A 164 -2.89 0.71 -11.19
CA THR A 164 -2.05 0.77 -12.39
C THR A 164 -2.32 2.04 -13.20
N THR A 165 -3.60 2.36 -13.42
CA THR A 165 -4.01 3.58 -14.13
C THR A 165 -3.57 4.85 -13.38
N GLN A 166 -3.69 4.88 -12.06
CA GLN A 166 -3.18 6.00 -11.25
C GLN A 166 -1.67 6.10 -11.34
N THR A 167 -0.96 4.98 -11.30
CA THR A 167 0.50 4.94 -11.45
C THR A 167 0.94 5.49 -12.80
N LYS A 168 0.24 5.14 -13.89
CA LYS A 168 0.50 5.68 -15.23
C LYS A 168 0.37 7.20 -15.27
N LYS A 169 -0.73 7.74 -14.73
CA LYS A 169 -0.93 9.20 -14.63
C LYS A 169 0.18 9.91 -13.83
N ASP A 170 0.63 9.29 -12.74
CA ASP A 170 1.69 9.85 -11.91
C ASP A 170 3.04 9.86 -12.67
N PHE A 171 3.35 8.81 -13.46
CA PHE A 171 4.54 8.77 -14.32
C PHE A 171 4.50 9.86 -15.40
N GLU A 172 3.34 10.03 -16.03
CA GLU A 172 3.12 11.10 -17.02
C GLU A 172 3.30 12.49 -16.40
N ALA A 173 2.77 12.72 -15.20
CA ALA A 173 2.93 13.97 -14.47
C ALA A 173 4.39 14.24 -14.06
N GLU A 174 5.17 13.19 -13.83
CA GLU A 174 6.62 13.27 -13.55
C GLU A 174 7.48 13.38 -14.83
N GLY A 175 6.88 13.37 -16.01
CA GLY A 175 7.59 13.37 -17.31
C GLY A 175 8.36 12.06 -17.56
N LYS A 176 7.95 10.96 -16.95
CA LYS A 176 8.55 9.65 -17.10
C LYS A 176 7.68 8.74 -17.98
N GLU A 177 8.33 7.87 -18.73
CA GLU A 177 7.64 6.83 -19.49
C GLU A 177 7.12 5.73 -18.56
N PHE A 178 5.84 5.38 -18.70
CA PHE A 178 5.24 4.28 -17.96
C PHE A 178 5.63 2.95 -18.63
N PRO A 179 6.22 1.99 -17.88
CA PRO A 179 6.59 0.70 -18.45
C PRO A 179 5.33 -0.13 -18.74
N VAL A 180 4.97 -0.26 -20.01
CA VAL A 180 3.90 -1.16 -20.45
C VAL A 180 4.40 -2.58 -20.33
N THR A 181 3.73 -3.37 -19.48
CA THR A 181 4.03 -4.79 -19.27
C THR A 181 2.92 -5.65 -19.89
N PRO A 182 3.15 -6.95 -20.18
CA PRO A 182 2.11 -7.86 -20.61
C PRO A 182 0.90 -7.91 -19.66
N MET A 183 1.15 -7.72 -18.37
CA MET A 183 0.11 -7.60 -17.34
C MET A 183 -0.84 -6.43 -17.61
N TYR A 184 -0.31 -5.28 -18.06
CA TYR A 184 -1.14 -4.10 -18.36
C TYR A 184 -2.15 -4.40 -19.45
N SER A 185 -1.69 -4.96 -20.61
CA SER A 185 -2.54 -5.25 -21.76
C SER A 185 -3.63 -6.28 -21.44
N ILE A 186 -3.27 -7.34 -20.68
CA ILE A 186 -4.27 -8.34 -20.27
C ILE A 186 -5.29 -7.75 -19.29
N MET A 187 -4.85 -6.94 -18.34
CA MET A 187 -5.78 -6.31 -17.40
C MET A 187 -6.74 -5.34 -18.10
N GLU A 188 -6.26 -4.61 -19.10
CA GLU A 188 -7.08 -3.74 -19.92
C GLU A 188 -8.20 -4.53 -20.61
N GLU A 189 -7.87 -5.67 -21.25
CA GLU A 189 -8.85 -6.56 -21.89
C GLU A 189 -9.83 -7.22 -20.90
N MET A 190 -9.41 -7.46 -19.65
CA MET A 190 -10.27 -8.15 -18.66
C MET A 190 -11.21 -7.21 -17.90
N VAL A 191 -10.95 -5.91 -17.90
CA VAL A 191 -11.73 -4.90 -17.15
C VAL A 191 -12.68 -4.11 -18.07
N GLU A 192 -12.44 -4.09 -19.39
CA GLU A 192 -13.37 -3.58 -20.41
C GLU A 192 -14.53 -4.56 -20.68
#